data_5829fddaa480d6af20261319224f1256
#
_entry.id   5829fddaa480d6af20261319224f1256
#
_cell.length_a   1.000
_cell.length_b   1.000
_cell.length_c   1.000
_cell.angle_alpha   90.00
_cell.angle_beta   90.00
_cell.angle_gamma   90.00
#
_symmetry.space_group_name_H-M   'P 1'
#
loop_
_entity.id
_entity.type
_entity.pdbx_description
1 polymer ?
#
loop_
_entity_poly.entity_id
_entity_poly.type
_entity_poly.pdbx_seq_one_letter_code
_entity_poly.pdbx_strand_id
1 'polypeptide(L)'
;MDFSWIEILGFAGGIIYTLFEILQLRAMWIVALITSTSYAVIFYSQGIYAQMGLQIYFVIMSFYGIWQWTLQRRNYKKSLEQGSLGTTETENKKESSIIYYIPTGKQIAWGAAILCLLTAGLYIFIVFFSKLFSQSPDPYPLLDALATALSILGTYWLSKSYLYQWWLWIAADILMTAIFSMQYIGGQNGMMLSIILYIFYVVAAFYGIVHWKKRGVRV
;
A
#
# COMPACT_ATOMS: atom_id res chain seq x y z
N MET A 1 -23.01 18.12 -5.98
CA MET A 1 -21.82 17.55 -5.32
C MET A 1 -20.64 18.39 -5.76
N ASP A 2 -20.20 19.31 -4.91
CA ASP A 2 -19.05 20.14 -5.21
C ASP A 2 -17.83 19.45 -4.57
N PHE A 3 -17.11 18.64 -5.34
CA PHE A 3 -15.86 18.04 -4.90
C PHE A 3 -14.78 19.11 -4.81
N SER A 4 -14.02 19.10 -3.70
CA SER A 4 -12.87 19.98 -3.60
C SER A 4 -11.77 19.56 -4.60
N TRP A 5 -11.00 20.52 -5.11
CA TRP A 5 -9.87 20.22 -5.99
C TRP A 5 -8.87 19.23 -5.36
N ILE A 6 -8.74 19.26 -4.04
CA ILE A 6 -7.87 18.36 -3.27
C ILE A 6 -8.37 16.92 -3.36
N GLU A 7 -9.68 16.69 -3.28
CA GLU A 7 -10.29 15.35 -3.41
C GLU A 7 -10.10 14.79 -4.82
N ILE A 8 -10.28 15.64 -5.85
CA ILE A 8 -10.08 15.24 -7.25
C ILE A 8 -8.60 14.89 -7.51
N LEU A 9 -7.67 15.70 -6.99
CA LEU A 9 -6.23 15.42 -7.12
C LEU A 9 -5.82 14.15 -6.37
N GLY A 10 -6.38 13.93 -5.18
CA GLY A 10 -6.16 12.70 -4.41
C GLY A 10 -6.68 11.46 -5.15
N PHE A 11 -7.88 11.55 -5.71
CA PHE A 11 -8.50 10.49 -6.51
C PHE A 11 -7.66 10.15 -7.76
N ALA A 12 -7.31 11.15 -8.57
CA ALA A 12 -6.50 10.97 -9.76
C ALA A 12 -5.09 10.45 -9.43
N GLY A 13 -4.46 10.99 -8.39
CA GLY A 13 -3.15 10.56 -7.90
C GLY A 13 -3.16 9.10 -7.45
N GLY A 14 -4.20 8.69 -6.74
CA GLY A 14 -4.38 7.31 -6.31
C GLY A 14 -4.49 6.32 -7.47
N ILE A 15 -5.25 6.67 -8.51
CA ILE A 15 -5.36 5.85 -9.73
C ILE A 15 -3.99 5.74 -10.42
N ILE A 16 -3.28 6.85 -10.61
CA ILE A 16 -1.96 6.86 -11.25
C ILE A 16 -0.95 6.02 -10.45
N TYR A 17 -0.96 6.17 -9.12
CA TYR A 17 -0.13 5.39 -8.23
C TYR A 17 -0.37 3.89 -8.41
N THR A 18 -1.63 3.45 -8.37
CA THR A 18 -2.00 2.04 -8.53
C THR A 18 -1.62 1.49 -9.92
N LEU A 19 -1.77 2.27 -10.98
CA LEU A 19 -1.31 1.86 -12.31
C LEU A 19 0.21 1.67 -12.34
N PHE A 20 0.98 2.56 -11.72
CA PHE A 20 2.43 2.42 -11.62
C PHE A 20 2.84 1.21 -10.75
N GLU A 21 2.06 0.89 -9.72
CA GLU A 21 2.26 -0.30 -8.89
C GLU A 21 2.05 -1.59 -9.70
N ILE A 22 0.94 -1.69 -10.46
CA ILE A 22 0.64 -2.83 -11.33
C ILE A 22 1.74 -3.04 -12.36
N LEU A 23 2.24 -1.97 -12.96
CA LEU A 23 3.33 -2.00 -13.94
C LEU A 23 4.72 -2.13 -13.29
N GLN A 24 4.79 -2.16 -11.97
CA GLN A 24 6.04 -2.19 -11.19
C GLN A 24 7.04 -1.10 -11.63
N LEU A 25 6.54 0.11 -11.88
CA LEU A 25 7.38 1.26 -12.26
C LEU A 25 8.01 1.88 -11.01
N ARG A 26 9.34 2.09 -11.03
CA ARG A 26 10.04 2.77 -9.93
C ARG A 26 9.52 4.20 -9.67
N ALA A 27 8.94 4.83 -10.69
CA ALA A 27 8.29 6.12 -10.58
C ALA A 27 7.17 6.15 -9.51
N MET A 28 6.51 5.01 -9.24
CA MET A 28 5.54 4.88 -8.15
C MET A 28 6.11 5.35 -6.81
N TRP A 29 7.33 4.92 -6.47
CA TRP A 29 7.99 5.31 -5.23
C TRP A 29 8.34 6.80 -5.17
N ILE A 30 8.61 7.43 -6.32
CA ILE A 30 8.85 8.89 -6.41
C ILE A 30 7.53 9.63 -6.16
N VAL A 31 6.44 9.17 -6.76
CA VAL A 31 5.09 9.72 -6.51
C VAL A 31 4.73 9.56 -5.04
N ALA A 32 4.93 8.38 -4.46
CA ALA A 32 4.70 8.13 -3.04
C ALA A 32 5.53 9.06 -2.14
N LEU A 33 6.81 9.27 -2.46
CA LEU A 33 7.69 10.16 -1.71
C LEU A 33 7.16 11.60 -1.70
N ILE A 34 6.79 12.13 -2.86
CA ILE A 34 6.27 13.50 -3.00
C ILE A 34 4.94 13.65 -2.25
N THR A 35 4.00 12.75 -2.49
CA THR A 35 2.67 12.80 -1.87
C THR A 35 2.75 12.66 -0.36
N SER A 36 3.50 11.67 0.15
CA SER A 36 3.63 11.45 1.59
C SER A 36 4.36 12.59 2.29
N THR A 37 5.38 13.19 1.66
CA THR A 37 6.03 14.39 2.22
C THR A 37 5.05 15.56 2.32
N SER A 38 4.27 15.80 1.25
CA SER A 38 3.27 16.88 1.26
C SER A 38 2.20 16.66 2.34
N TYR A 39 1.67 15.44 2.46
CA TYR A 39 0.69 15.14 3.51
C TYR A 39 1.29 15.21 4.92
N ALA A 40 2.55 14.81 5.11
CA ALA A 40 3.21 14.94 6.42
C ALA A 40 3.26 16.41 6.88
N VAL A 41 3.59 17.35 5.97
CA VAL A 41 3.58 18.79 6.25
C VAL A 41 2.18 19.31 6.55
N ILE A 42 1.18 18.89 5.77
CA ILE A 42 -0.22 19.27 5.98
C ILE A 42 -0.71 18.79 7.35
N PHE A 43 -0.51 17.52 7.69
CA PHE A 43 -0.94 16.94 8.96
C PHE A 43 -0.21 17.55 10.16
N TYR A 44 1.08 17.90 10.00
CA TYR A 44 1.81 18.66 11.02
C TYR A 44 1.15 20.01 11.28
N SER A 45 0.83 20.78 10.23
CA SER A 45 0.20 22.10 10.36
C SER A 45 -1.21 22.05 10.96
N GLN A 46 -1.90 20.92 10.80
CA GLN A 46 -3.24 20.68 11.35
C GLN A 46 -3.22 20.06 12.76
N GLY A 47 -2.04 19.72 13.30
CA GLY A 47 -1.91 19.05 14.59
C GLY A 47 -2.32 17.57 14.58
N ILE A 48 -2.45 16.95 13.39
CA ILE A 48 -2.86 15.54 13.24
C ILE A 48 -1.61 14.64 13.23
N TYR A 49 -0.97 14.53 14.39
CA TYR A 49 0.34 13.88 14.53
C TYR A 49 0.35 12.38 14.22
N ALA A 50 -0.76 11.66 14.46
CA ALA A 50 -0.86 10.24 14.15
C ALA A 50 -0.77 9.98 12.64
N GLN A 51 -1.53 10.72 11.85
CA GLN A 51 -1.49 10.65 10.40
C GLN A 51 -0.13 11.12 9.84
N MET A 52 0.44 12.16 10.42
CA MET A 52 1.81 12.58 10.09
C MET A 52 2.81 11.44 10.30
N GLY A 53 2.72 10.71 11.41
CA GLY A 53 3.58 9.54 11.69
C GLY A 53 3.47 8.46 10.60
N LEU A 54 2.26 8.17 10.12
CA LEU A 54 2.04 7.23 9.01
C LEU A 54 2.67 7.75 7.70
N GLN A 55 2.58 9.05 7.42
CA GLN A 55 3.21 9.62 6.24
C GLN A 55 4.74 9.57 6.31
N ILE A 56 5.33 9.78 7.49
CA ILE A 56 6.77 9.60 7.70
C ILE A 56 7.18 8.16 7.41
N TYR A 57 6.39 7.17 7.85
CA TYR A 57 6.63 5.77 7.49
C TYR A 57 6.64 5.58 5.96
N PHE A 58 5.67 6.13 5.22
CA PHE A 58 5.63 6.00 3.77
C PHE A 58 6.80 6.72 3.07
N VAL A 59 7.27 7.85 3.60
CA VAL A 59 8.49 8.51 3.12
C VAL A 59 9.71 7.58 3.25
N ILE A 60 9.91 6.97 4.42
CA ILE A 60 10.99 6.01 4.66
C ILE A 60 10.87 4.81 3.72
N MET A 61 9.66 4.27 3.58
CA MET A 61 9.40 3.13 2.70
C MET A 61 9.58 3.46 1.22
N SER A 62 9.39 4.70 0.81
CA SER A 62 9.65 5.13 -0.58
C SER A 62 11.14 5.05 -0.92
N PHE A 63 12.02 5.53 -0.05
CA PHE A 63 13.47 5.36 -0.23
C PHE A 63 13.89 3.88 -0.21
N TYR A 64 13.35 3.12 0.73
CA TYR A 64 13.62 1.70 0.85
C TYR A 64 13.15 0.92 -0.39
N GLY A 65 11.96 1.23 -0.91
CA GLY A 65 11.39 0.61 -2.11
C GLY A 65 12.19 0.91 -3.37
N ILE A 66 12.62 2.17 -3.59
CA ILE A 66 13.52 2.55 -4.69
C ILE A 66 14.79 1.71 -4.63
N TRP A 67 15.42 1.63 -3.47
CA TRP A 67 16.66 0.86 -3.26
C TRP A 67 16.43 -0.63 -3.53
N GLN A 68 15.41 -1.24 -2.94
CA GLN A 68 15.10 -2.67 -3.08
C GLN A 68 14.79 -3.03 -4.55
N TRP A 69 13.93 -2.28 -5.23
CA TRP A 69 13.59 -2.57 -6.62
C TRP A 69 14.76 -2.35 -7.57
N THR A 70 15.66 -1.42 -7.26
CA THR A 70 16.90 -1.23 -8.02
C THR A 70 17.84 -2.41 -7.85
N LEU A 71 18.00 -2.90 -6.60
CA LEU A 71 18.84 -4.05 -6.28
C LEU A 71 18.31 -5.34 -6.91
N GLN A 72 17.00 -5.59 -6.80
CA GLN A 72 16.35 -6.77 -7.39
C GLN A 72 16.55 -6.82 -8.91
N ARG A 73 16.36 -5.70 -9.61
CA ARG A 73 16.59 -5.62 -11.06
C ARG A 73 18.06 -5.81 -11.44
N ARG A 74 19.00 -5.27 -10.65
CA ARG A 74 20.43 -5.51 -10.86
C ARG A 74 20.79 -6.98 -10.74
N ASN A 75 20.32 -7.62 -9.67
CA ASN A 75 20.58 -9.04 -9.41
C ASN A 75 19.97 -9.93 -10.49
N TYR A 76 18.74 -9.64 -10.91
CA TYR A 76 18.09 -10.36 -12.01
C TYR A 76 18.86 -10.25 -13.31
N LYS A 77 19.33 -9.05 -13.71
CA LYS A 77 20.17 -8.88 -14.91
C LYS A 77 21.46 -9.69 -14.83
N LYS A 78 22.16 -9.67 -13.69
CA LYS A 78 23.38 -10.48 -13.49
C LYS A 78 23.11 -11.96 -13.62
N SER A 79 22.00 -12.48 -13.07
CA SER A 79 21.63 -13.88 -13.19
C SER A 79 21.34 -14.30 -14.64
N LEU A 80 20.78 -13.40 -15.45
CA LEU A 80 20.58 -13.63 -16.89
C LEU A 80 21.94 -13.69 -17.65
N GLU A 81 22.85 -12.78 -17.35
CA GLU A 81 24.19 -12.72 -17.98
C GLU A 81 25.03 -13.97 -17.63
N GLN A 82 24.86 -14.52 -16.44
CA GLN A 82 25.57 -15.71 -15.97
C GLN A 82 24.95 -17.05 -16.45
N GLY A 83 23.85 -17.01 -17.22
CA GLY A 83 23.17 -18.23 -17.70
C GLY A 83 22.52 -19.08 -16.59
N SER A 84 22.43 -18.56 -15.36
CA SER A 84 21.92 -19.27 -14.19
C SER A 84 20.40 -19.54 -14.24
N LEU A 85 19.67 -18.86 -15.12
CA LEU A 85 18.21 -18.96 -15.30
C LEU A 85 17.89 -19.66 -16.63
N GLY A 86 18.23 -20.93 -16.72
CA GLY A 86 17.99 -21.76 -17.89
C GLY A 86 16.72 -22.58 -17.80
N THR A 87 15.56 -21.99 -18.08
CA THR A 87 14.36 -22.75 -18.42
C THR A 87 13.65 -22.08 -19.59
N THR A 88 13.03 -22.91 -20.45
CA THR A 88 12.33 -22.51 -21.69
C THR A 88 11.22 -21.46 -21.46
N GLU A 89 10.64 -21.39 -20.26
CA GLU A 89 9.69 -20.33 -19.87
C GLU A 89 10.37 -18.97 -19.67
N THR A 90 11.66 -18.95 -19.34
CA THR A 90 12.43 -17.74 -19.05
C THR A 90 12.81 -17.01 -20.34
N GLU A 91 12.94 -17.72 -21.47
CA GLU A 91 13.31 -17.09 -22.76
C GLU A 91 12.22 -16.14 -23.26
N ASN A 92 10.95 -16.49 -23.12
CA ASN A 92 9.83 -15.63 -23.51
C ASN A 92 9.56 -14.47 -22.52
N LYS A 93 10.16 -14.51 -21.32
CA LYS A 93 10.01 -13.49 -20.27
C LYS A 93 11.30 -12.71 -20.00
N LYS A 94 12.37 -12.93 -20.77
CA LYS A 94 13.68 -12.28 -20.60
C LYS A 94 13.62 -10.75 -20.57
N GLU A 95 12.64 -10.13 -21.24
CA GLU A 95 12.43 -8.69 -21.27
C GLU A 95 11.45 -8.15 -20.23
N SER A 96 10.88 -9.02 -19.37
CA SER A 96 9.91 -8.56 -18.39
C SER A 96 10.52 -7.56 -17.40
N SER A 97 9.86 -6.42 -17.27
CA SER A 97 10.23 -5.43 -16.25
C SER A 97 9.69 -5.77 -14.86
N ILE A 98 8.79 -6.77 -14.75
CA ILE A 98 8.11 -7.18 -13.52
C ILE A 98 8.83 -8.38 -12.93
N ILE A 99 9.27 -8.26 -11.69
CA ILE A 99 9.93 -9.33 -10.91
C ILE A 99 9.12 -9.55 -9.64
N TYR A 100 8.76 -10.80 -9.33
CA TYR A 100 8.03 -11.09 -8.10
C TYR A 100 8.56 -12.32 -7.38
N TYR A 101 8.35 -12.33 -6.07
CA TYR A 101 8.71 -13.43 -5.16
C TYR A 101 7.45 -13.97 -4.49
N ILE A 102 7.49 -15.25 -4.15
CA ILE A 102 6.45 -15.87 -3.31
C ILE A 102 7.03 -16.01 -1.91
N PRO A 103 6.40 -15.41 -0.87
CA PRO A 103 6.90 -15.53 0.49
C PRO A 103 6.84 -16.98 0.97
N THR A 104 7.84 -17.38 1.74
CA THR A 104 7.89 -18.70 2.38
C THR A 104 6.87 -18.80 3.51
N GLY A 105 6.50 -20.02 3.92
CA GLY A 105 5.60 -20.23 5.06
C GLY A 105 6.05 -19.52 6.36
N LYS A 106 7.36 -19.49 6.61
CA LYS A 106 7.94 -18.73 7.75
C LYS A 106 7.68 -17.22 7.61
N GLN A 107 7.86 -16.65 6.43
CA GLN A 107 7.61 -15.22 6.18
C GLN A 107 6.12 -14.87 6.33
N ILE A 108 5.23 -15.78 5.89
CA ILE A 108 3.79 -15.60 6.08
C ILE A 108 3.44 -15.63 7.57
N ALA A 109 3.97 -16.59 8.34
CA ALA A 109 3.74 -16.68 9.76
C ALA A 109 4.25 -15.46 10.52
N TRP A 110 5.47 -14.99 10.20
CA TRP A 110 6.00 -13.73 10.75
C TRP A 110 5.16 -12.52 10.34
N GLY A 111 4.70 -12.46 9.09
CA GLY A 111 3.81 -11.40 8.61
C GLY A 111 2.50 -11.36 9.41
N ALA A 112 1.89 -12.53 9.67
CA ALA A 112 0.67 -12.63 10.46
C ALA A 112 0.91 -12.20 11.93
N ALA A 113 2.02 -12.63 12.56
CA ALA A 113 2.37 -12.21 13.90
C ALA A 113 2.58 -10.69 13.99
N ILE A 114 3.32 -10.11 13.04
CA ILE A 114 3.55 -8.65 12.96
C ILE A 114 2.22 -7.92 12.74
N LEU A 115 1.33 -8.43 11.89
CA LEU A 115 0.01 -7.84 11.65
C LEU A 115 -0.81 -7.78 12.94
N CYS A 116 -0.85 -8.87 13.71
CA CYS A 116 -1.55 -8.90 15.00
C CYS A 116 -0.96 -7.89 16.00
N LEU A 117 0.36 -7.83 16.11
CA LEU A 117 1.04 -6.90 17.01
C LEU A 117 0.84 -5.44 16.60
N LEU A 118 0.95 -5.13 15.30
CA LEU A 118 0.67 -3.80 14.78
C LEU A 118 -0.77 -3.38 15.01
N THR A 119 -1.74 -4.27 14.72
CA THR A 119 -3.16 -3.98 14.95
C THR A 119 -3.44 -3.69 16.41
N ALA A 120 -2.93 -4.51 17.34
CA ALA A 120 -3.09 -4.29 18.77
C ALA A 120 -2.44 -2.99 19.23
N GLY A 121 -1.20 -2.72 18.81
CA GLY A 121 -0.48 -1.50 19.14
C GLY A 121 -1.15 -0.25 18.60
N LEU A 122 -1.58 -0.26 17.34
CA LEU A 122 -2.31 0.85 16.72
C LEU A 122 -3.67 1.08 17.36
N TYR A 123 -4.41 0.00 17.69
CA TYR A 123 -5.68 0.13 18.40
C TYR A 123 -5.51 0.82 19.75
N ILE A 124 -4.54 0.36 20.56
CA ILE A 124 -4.22 0.98 21.85
C ILE A 124 -3.81 2.45 21.64
N PHE A 125 -2.98 2.71 20.64
CA PHE A 125 -2.53 4.07 20.30
C PHE A 125 -3.71 4.98 19.92
N ILE A 126 -4.59 4.56 19.01
CA ILE A 126 -5.76 5.34 18.58
C ILE A 126 -6.67 5.67 19.78
N VAL A 127 -6.99 4.66 20.59
CA VAL A 127 -7.88 4.85 21.76
C VAL A 127 -7.23 5.73 22.84
N PHE A 128 -5.94 5.55 23.10
CA PHE A 128 -5.22 6.36 24.08
C PHE A 128 -5.03 7.80 23.61
N PHE A 129 -4.65 7.98 22.36
CA PHE A 129 -4.37 9.28 21.76
C PHE A 129 -5.63 10.15 21.68
N SER A 130 -6.77 9.59 21.28
CA SER A 130 -8.05 10.31 21.24
C SER A 130 -8.45 10.83 22.63
N LYS A 131 -8.21 10.05 23.68
CA LYS A 131 -8.45 10.48 25.07
C LYS A 131 -7.49 11.57 25.54
N LEU A 132 -6.21 11.45 25.19
CA LEU A 132 -5.17 12.38 25.64
C LEU A 132 -5.31 13.77 25.02
N PHE A 133 -5.70 13.85 23.76
CA PHE A 133 -5.80 15.11 23.01
C PHE A 133 -7.22 15.65 22.88
N SER A 134 -8.17 15.11 23.67
CA SER A 134 -9.59 15.53 23.67
C SER A 134 -10.21 15.58 22.27
N GLN A 135 -9.74 14.74 21.37
CA GLN A 135 -10.32 14.60 20.03
C GLN A 135 -11.58 13.74 20.11
N SER A 136 -12.51 13.96 19.18
CA SER A 136 -13.66 13.08 19.04
C SER A 136 -13.18 11.64 18.83
N PRO A 137 -13.70 10.65 19.59
CA PRO A 137 -13.24 9.29 19.47
C PRO A 137 -13.54 8.76 18.06
N ASP A 138 -12.59 8.01 17.51
CA ASP A 138 -12.80 7.29 16.26
C ASP A 138 -13.98 6.32 16.44
N PRO A 139 -14.99 6.34 15.57
CA PRO A 139 -16.15 5.44 15.66
C PRO A 139 -15.78 3.99 15.40
N TYR A 140 -14.68 3.70 14.71
CA TYR A 140 -14.29 2.35 14.29
C TYR A 140 -12.81 2.03 14.55
N PRO A 141 -12.28 2.25 15.76
CA PRO A 141 -10.83 2.26 16.03
C PRO A 141 -10.15 0.92 15.75
N LEU A 142 -10.85 -0.21 15.88
CA LEU A 142 -10.28 -1.51 15.56
C LEU A 142 -10.16 -1.74 14.06
N LEU A 143 -11.16 -1.33 13.28
CA LEU A 143 -11.14 -1.47 11.82
C LEU A 143 -10.08 -0.55 11.22
N ASP A 144 -9.96 0.68 11.72
CA ASP A 144 -8.94 1.63 11.30
C ASP A 144 -7.53 1.13 11.64
N ALA A 145 -7.32 0.62 12.86
CA ALA A 145 -6.07 0.01 13.27
C ALA A 145 -5.68 -1.18 12.38
N LEU A 146 -6.64 -2.05 12.03
CA LEU A 146 -6.40 -3.21 11.18
C LEU A 146 -6.11 -2.79 9.74
N ALA A 147 -6.86 -1.84 9.16
CA ALA A 147 -6.62 -1.33 7.81
C ALA A 147 -5.24 -0.66 7.71
N THR A 148 -4.86 0.13 8.72
CA THR A 148 -3.54 0.76 8.82
C THR A 148 -2.42 -0.28 8.94
N ALA A 149 -2.58 -1.30 9.78
CA ALA A 149 -1.60 -2.38 9.94
C ALA A 149 -1.41 -3.17 8.63
N LEU A 150 -2.51 -3.46 7.92
CA LEU A 150 -2.47 -4.10 6.59
C LEU A 150 -1.73 -3.23 5.58
N SER A 151 -1.94 -1.92 5.57
CA SER A 151 -1.26 -0.97 4.67
C SER A 151 0.24 -0.89 4.98
N ILE A 152 0.63 -0.88 6.25
CA ILE A 152 2.03 -0.92 6.68
C ILE A 152 2.70 -2.20 6.19
N LEU A 153 2.11 -3.36 6.47
CA LEU A 153 2.67 -4.65 6.05
C LEU A 153 2.65 -4.79 4.52
N GLY A 154 1.58 -4.35 3.86
CA GLY A 154 1.41 -4.35 2.41
C GLY A 154 2.51 -3.56 1.72
N THR A 155 2.79 -2.34 2.18
CA THR A 155 3.86 -1.49 1.65
C THR A 155 5.25 -2.13 1.83
N TYR A 156 5.50 -2.77 2.98
CA TYR A 156 6.75 -3.51 3.19
C TYR A 156 6.86 -4.70 2.23
N TRP A 157 5.79 -5.48 2.05
CA TRP A 157 5.80 -6.61 1.13
C TRP A 157 5.88 -6.18 -0.34
N LEU A 158 5.27 -5.04 -0.69
CA LEU A 158 5.40 -4.41 -2.00
C LEU A 158 6.87 -4.05 -2.30
N SER A 159 7.58 -3.46 -1.34
CA SER A 159 9.01 -3.13 -1.51
C SER A 159 9.88 -4.37 -1.74
N LYS A 160 9.48 -5.53 -1.19
CA LYS A 160 10.10 -6.84 -1.43
C LYS A 160 9.62 -7.52 -2.72
N SER A 161 8.69 -6.90 -3.45
CA SER A 161 8.05 -7.50 -4.63
C SER A 161 7.37 -8.84 -4.34
N TYR A 162 6.85 -9.05 -3.13
CA TYR A 162 6.09 -10.25 -2.82
C TYR A 162 4.72 -10.20 -3.48
N LEU A 163 4.37 -11.25 -4.23
CA LEU A 163 3.06 -11.36 -4.89
C LEU A 163 1.89 -11.25 -3.90
N TYR A 164 2.08 -11.75 -2.68
CA TYR A 164 1.03 -11.79 -1.66
C TYR A 164 0.70 -10.42 -1.05
N GLN A 165 1.49 -9.37 -1.34
CA GLN A 165 1.15 -8.00 -0.97
C GLN A 165 -0.23 -7.57 -1.51
N TRP A 166 -0.63 -8.06 -2.68
CA TRP A 166 -1.93 -7.77 -3.26
C TRP A 166 -3.11 -8.23 -2.39
N TRP A 167 -2.97 -9.36 -1.68
CA TRP A 167 -3.99 -9.83 -0.75
C TRP A 167 -4.12 -8.92 0.48
N LEU A 168 -3.02 -8.32 0.92
CA LEU A 168 -3.04 -7.35 2.02
C LEU A 168 -3.76 -6.06 1.59
N TRP A 169 -3.52 -5.61 0.33
CA TRP A 169 -4.24 -4.46 -0.23
C TRP A 169 -5.72 -4.74 -0.41
N ILE A 170 -6.11 -5.89 -0.96
CA ILE A 170 -7.52 -6.29 -1.08
C ILE A 170 -8.21 -6.24 0.29
N ALA A 171 -7.58 -6.80 1.33
CA ALA A 171 -8.15 -6.79 2.67
C ALA A 171 -8.25 -5.36 3.24
N ALA A 172 -7.21 -4.54 3.10
CA ALA A 172 -7.19 -3.14 3.55
C ALA A 172 -8.29 -2.32 2.84
N ASP A 173 -8.38 -2.45 1.50
CA ASP A 173 -9.30 -1.67 0.68
C ASP A 173 -10.76 -2.05 0.92
N ILE A 174 -11.05 -3.33 1.19
CA ILE A 174 -12.38 -3.78 1.62
C ILE A 174 -12.76 -3.15 2.97
N LEU A 175 -11.83 -3.15 3.94
CA LEU A 175 -12.07 -2.52 5.24
C LEU A 175 -12.30 -1.02 5.11
N MET A 176 -11.48 -0.32 4.32
CA MET A 176 -11.63 1.12 4.08
C MET A 176 -12.96 1.42 3.36
N THR A 177 -13.35 0.59 2.38
CA THR A 177 -14.66 0.72 1.73
C THR A 177 -15.78 0.59 2.75
N ALA A 178 -15.70 -0.37 3.67
CA ALA A 178 -16.70 -0.56 4.74
C ALA A 178 -16.74 0.64 5.69
N ILE A 179 -15.59 1.13 6.16
CA ILE A 179 -15.48 2.30 7.06
C ILE A 179 -16.13 3.53 6.41
N PHE A 180 -15.74 3.87 5.17
CA PHE A 180 -16.30 5.03 4.48
C PHE A 180 -17.80 4.87 4.16
N SER A 181 -18.26 3.64 3.87
CA SER A 181 -19.68 3.38 3.68
C SER A 181 -20.47 3.58 4.96
N MET A 182 -19.97 3.14 6.10
CA MET A 182 -20.59 3.37 7.40
C MET A 182 -20.62 4.85 7.77
N GLN A 183 -19.56 5.59 7.50
CA GLN A 183 -19.50 7.06 7.70
C GLN A 183 -20.49 7.80 6.79
N TYR A 184 -20.62 7.37 5.52
CA TYR A 184 -21.57 7.94 4.58
C TYR A 184 -23.02 7.72 5.04
N ILE A 185 -23.37 6.50 5.47
CA ILE A 185 -24.69 6.17 6.05
C ILE A 185 -24.94 6.98 7.33
N GLY A 186 -23.89 7.25 8.10
CA GLY A 186 -23.93 8.12 9.29
C GLY A 186 -24.08 9.62 9.00
N GLY A 187 -24.24 10.02 7.73
CA GLY A 187 -24.52 11.40 7.32
C GLY A 187 -23.30 12.22 6.88
N GLN A 188 -22.11 11.60 6.75
CA GLN A 188 -20.92 12.28 6.25
C GLN A 188 -20.90 12.26 4.70
N ASN A 189 -21.51 13.27 4.08
CA ASN A 189 -21.75 13.29 2.63
C ASN A 189 -20.48 13.37 1.73
N GLY A 190 -19.31 13.70 2.28
CA GLY A 190 -18.04 13.79 1.53
C GLY A 190 -17.38 12.43 1.19
N MET A 191 -17.90 11.30 1.69
CA MET A 191 -17.23 9.99 1.60
C MET A 191 -17.42 9.24 0.28
N MET A 192 -18.32 9.69 -0.60
CA MET A 192 -18.68 8.98 -1.83
C MET A 192 -17.48 8.74 -2.77
N LEU A 193 -16.64 9.76 -2.94
CA LEU A 193 -15.46 9.65 -3.82
C LEU A 193 -14.43 8.66 -3.27
N SER A 194 -14.25 8.63 -1.96
CA SER A 194 -13.40 7.67 -1.27
C SER A 194 -13.92 6.24 -1.44
N ILE A 195 -15.23 6.01 -1.28
CA ILE A 195 -15.85 4.70 -1.50
C ILE A 195 -15.56 4.19 -2.92
N ILE A 196 -15.78 5.04 -3.93
CA ILE A 196 -15.52 4.69 -5.34
C ILE A 196 -14.05 4.35 -5.56
N LEU A 197 -13.15 5.14 -4.96
CA LEU A 197 -11.70 4.93 -5.09
C LEU A 197 -11.26 3.60 -4.48
N TYR A 198 -11.74 3.26 -3.28
CA TYR A 198 -11.35 2.01 -2.63
C TYR A 198 -11.96 0.78 -3.30
N ILE A 199 -13.16 0.87 -3.85
CA ILE A 199 -13.71 -0.18 -4.73
C ILE A 199 -12.82 -0.36 -5.97
N PHE A 200 -12.38 0.73 -6.60
CA PHE A 200 -11.42 0.67 -7.70
C PHE A 200 -10.12 -0.03 -7.27
N TYR A 201 -9.58 0.27 -6.08
CA TYR A 201 -8.36 -0.37 -5.58
C TYR A 201 -8.52 -1.88 -5.40
N VAL A 202 -9.65 -2.35 -4.88
CA VAL A 202 -9.94 -3.79 -4.77
C VAL A 202 -9.89 -4.45 -6.17
N VAL A 203 -10.56 -3.87 -7.16
CA VAL A 203 -10.56 -4.40 -8.54
C VAL A 203 -9.16 -4.37 -9.15
N ALA A 204 -8.45 -3.26 -8.97
CA ALA A 204 -7.09 -3.07 -9.46
C ALA A 204 -6.10 -4.06 -8.82
N ALA A 205 -6.26 -4.37 -7.54
CA ALA A 205 -5.41 -5.35 -6.83
C ALA A 205 -5.63 -6.76 -7.37
N PHE A 206 -6.87 -7.18 -7.65
CA PHE A 206 -7.12 -8.45 -8.34
C PHE A 206 -6.47 -8.49 -9.72
N TYR A 207 -6.59 -7.41 -10.49
CA TYR A 207 -5.91 -7.30 -11.77
C TYR A 207 -4.39 -7.35 -11.63
N GLY A 208 -3.83 -6.70 -10.60
CA GLY A 208 -2.41 -6.72 -10.26
C GLY A 208 -1.87 -8.13 -10.03
N ILE A 209 -2.60 -8.98 -9.28
CA ILE A 209 -2.24 -10.40 -9.10
C ILE A 209 -2.14 -11.11 -10.46
N VAL A 210 -3.16 -10.95 -11.30
CA VAL A 210 -3.21 -11.62 -12.61
C VAL A 210 -2.11 -11.09 -13.52
N HIS A 211 -1.90 -9.77 -13.53
CA HIS A 211 -0.88 -9.12 -14.36
C HIS A 211 0.53 -9.56 -13.96
N TRP A 212 0.86 -9.55 -12.66
CA TRP A 212 2.17 -9.99 -12.18
C TRP A 212 2.42 -11.47 -12.46
N LYS A 213 1.42 -12.33 -12.31
CA LYS A 213 1.55 -13.77 -12.65
C LYS A 213 1.76 -14.00 -14.15
N LYS A 214 1.04 -13.26 -15.01
CA LYS A 214 1.11 -13.46 -16.48
C LYS A 214 2.34 -12.81 -17.11
N ARG A 215 2.71 -11.61 -16.67
CA ARG A 215 3.75 -10.78 -17.29
C ARG A 215 5.06 -10.78 -16.52
N GLY A 216 5.02 -11.11 -15.24
CA GLY A 216 6.19 -11.10 -14.36
C GLY A 216 6.98 -12.39 -14.40
N VAL A 217 8.24 -12.27 -13.95
CA VAL A 217 9.14 -13.43 -13.71
C VAL A 217 9.15 -13.72 -12.23
N ARG A 218 8.88 -14.97 -11.87
CA ARG A 218 9.07 -15.49 -10.52
C ARG A 218 10.53 -15.81 -10.30
N VAL A 219 11.12 -15.23 -9.25
CA VAL A 219 12.52 -15.47 -8.84
C VAL A 219 12.56 -16.16 -7.49
#